data_2324d099f29077ffd76b7867e1ab7d62
#
_entry.id   2324d099f29077ffd76b7867e1ab7d62
#
_cell.length_a   1.000
_cell.length_b   1.000
_cell.length_c   1.000
_cell.angle_alpha   90.00
_cell.angle_beta   90.00
_cell.angle_gamma   90.00
#
_symmetry.space_group_name_H-M   'P 1'
#
loop_
_entity.id
_entity.type
_entity.pdbx_description
1 polymer ?
#
loop_
_entity_poly.entity_id
_entity_poly.type
_entity_poly.pdbx_seq_one_letter_code
_entity_poly.pdbx_strand_id
1 'polypeptide(L)'
;GKQTVAILDFEGRGISQMEAATLTDRLMSEMVSTNAVIMVERNQMNEILEEQGLQQAGCTSAECAAEVGALLGVQNMVSGSFGKLGNTYTVDAKMFSVETGATIRSSSKTHKGEVDGLLTIIEIVAWELVGLQAPADLLAKVGGGPAAVAEVPKEPRKPMSKGMKRLLWATILLGGG
;
A
#
# COMPACT_ATOMS: atom_id res chain seq x y z
N GLY A 1 -22.93 -1.79 -1.34
CA GLY A 1 -22.73 -0.46 -0.76
C GLY A 1 -21.25 -0.15 -0.54
N LYS A 2 -20.96 1.13 -0.30
CA LYS A 2 -19.60 1.58 0.00
C LYS A 2 -19.15 1.03 1.35
N GLN A 3 -17.89 0.63 1.43
CA GLN A 3 -17.29 0.18 2.69
C GLN A 3 -16.85 1.38 3.54
N THR A 4 -16.95 1.22 4.84
CA THR A 4 -16.46 2.20 5.81
C THR A 4 -14.97 1.97 6.07
N VAL A 5 -14.21 3.04 6.08
CA VAL A 5 -12.76 3.02 6.24
C VAL A 5 -12.32 4.11 7.21
N ALA A 6 -11.34 3.79 8.05
CA ALA A 6 -10.59 4.78 8.81
C ALA A 6 -9.10 4.63 8.51
N ILE A 7 -8.37 5.73 8.58
CA ILE A 7 -6.94 5.77 8.35
C ILE A 7 -6.25 6.16 9.64
N LEU A 8 -5.30 5.33 10.09
CA LEU A 8 -4.36 5.68 11.14
C LEU A 8 -3.27 6.61 10.60
N ASP A 9 -2.72 7.45 11.46
CA ASP A 9 -1.55 8.25 11.09
C ASP A 9 -0.41 7.33 10.66
N PHE A 10 0.13 7.59 9.48
CA PHE A 10 1.28 6.86 8.96
C PHE A 10 2.52 7.18 9.77
N GLU A 11 3.37 6.20 9.92
CA GLU A 11 4.69 6.38 10.53
C GLU A 11 5.60 7.17 9.58
N GLY A 12 6.32 8.14 10.12
CA GLY A 12 7.36 8.86 9.37
C GLY A 12 8.72 8.20 9.58
N ARG A 13 9.39 7.87 8.50
CA ARG A 13 10.75 7.31 8.48
C ARG A 13 11.67 8.19 7.65
N GLY A 14 12.56 8.93 8.31
CA GLY A 14 13.41 9.94 7.67
C GLY A 14 12.65 11.23 7.31
N ILE A 15 11.43 11.36 7.74
CA ILE A 15 10.63 12.58 7.79
C ILE A 15 10.04 12.73 9.19
N SER A 16 9.61 13.94 9.55
CA SER A 16 8.97 14.17 10.84
C SER A 16 7.60 13.50 10.91
N GLN A 17 7.14 13.22 12.15
CA GLN A 17 5.79 12.69 12.34
C GLN A 17 4.71 13.70 11.90
N MET A 18 4.98 15.00 12.01
CA MET A 18 4.09 16.04 11.51
C MET A 18 3.96 16.00 9.98
N GLU A 19 5.09 15.82 9.27
CA GLU A 19 5.08 15.66 7.83
C GLU A 19 4.30 14.39 7.42
N ALA A 20 4.54 13.28 8.11
CA ALA A 20 3.80 12.04 7.89
C ALA A 20 2.30 12.21 8.11
N ALA A 21 1.89 12.92 9.15
CA ALA A 21 0.48 13.23 9.42
C ALA A 21 -0.13 14.10 8.31
N THR A 22 0.60 15.08 7.80
CA THR A 22 0.15 15.93 6.69
C THR A 22 -0.05 15.10 5.40
N LEU A 23 0.87 14.20 5.11
CA LEU A 23 0.76 13.30 3.96
C LEU A 23 -0.38 12.29 4.14
N THR A 24 -0.63 11.83 5.37
CA THR A 24 -1.77 10.97 5.70
C THR A 24 -3.09 11.70 5.43
N ASP A 25 -3.20 12.96 5.80
CA ASP A 25 -4.38 13.79 5.51
C ASP A 25 -4.62 13.93 4.01
N ARG A 26 -3.54 14.07 3.24
CA ARG A 26 -3.64 14.10 1.78
C ARG A 26 -4.15 12.79 1.22
N LEU A 27 -3.63 11.66 1.70
CA LEU A 27 -4.11 10.33 1.30
C LEU A 27 -5.60 10.16 1.63
N MET A 28 -6.02 10.57 2.82
CA MET A 28 -7.42 10.54 3.23
C MET A 28 -8.31 11.33 2.27
N SER A 29 -7.91 12.56 1.94
CA SER A 29 -8.64 13.42 0.99
C SER A 29 -8.75 12.78 -0.39
N GLU A 30 -7.67 12.19 -0.87
CA GLU A 30 -7.66 11.53 -2.18
C GLU A 30 -8.53 10.28 -2.19
N MET A 31 -8.55 9.50 -1.11
CA MET A 31 -9.45 8.35 -0.99
C MET A 31 -10.91 8.76 -1.00
N VAL A 32 -11.25 9.83 -0.28
CA VAL A 32 -12.61 10.42 -0.30
C VAL A 32 -12.99 10.85 -1.72
N SER A 33 -12.07 11.48 -2.44
CA SER A 33 -12.27 11.94 -3.81
C SER A 33 -12.54 10.82 -4.81
N THR A 34 -12.12 9.61 -4.53
CA THR A 34 -12.47 8.44 -5.39
C THR A 34 -13.96 8.10 -5.34
N ASN A 35 -14.67 8.57 -4.34
CA ASN A 35 -16.09 8.28 -4.09
C ASN A 35 -16.40 6.78 -3.90
N ALA A 36 -15.41 5.97 -3.58
CA ALA A 36 -15.54 4.51 -3.45
C ALA A 36 -15.72 4.04 -2.01
N VAL A 37 -15.44 4.88 -1.02
CA VAL A 37 -15.46 4.54 0.41
C VAL A 37 -16.17 5.61 1.23
N ILE A 38 -16.65 5.21 2.42
CA ILE A 38 -17.13 6.12 3.45
C ILE A 38 -16.00 6.28 4.47
N MET A 39 -15.44 7.47 4.57
CA MET A 39 -14.29 7.75 5.42
C MET A 39 -14.73 8.30 6.77
N VAL A 40 -14.18 7.74 7.85
CA VAL A 40 -14.31 8.32 9.19
C VAL A 40 -13.33 9.49 9.30
N GLU A 41 -13.84 10.66 9.70
CA GLU A 41 -13.00 11.85 9.89
C GLU A 41 -12.03 11.68 11.06
N ARG A 42 -10.83 12.26 10.90
CA ARG A 42 -9.77 12.18 11.90
C ARG A 42 -10.20 12.67 13.28
N ASN A 43 -10.87 13.81 13.36
CA ASN A 43 -11.31 14.36 14.65
C ASN A 43 -12.29 13.42 15.35
N GLN A 44 -13.24 12.84 14.64
CA GLN A 44 -14.18 11.87 15.17
C GLN A 44 -13.46 10.62 15.67
N MET A 45 -12.48 10.14 14.90
CA MET A 45 -11.65 9.00 15.32
C MET A 45 -10.89 9.31 16.60
N ASN A 46 -10.25 10.47 16.69
CA ASN A 46 -9.49 10.87 17.87
C ASN A 46 -10.38 11.01 19.11
N GLU A 47 -11.57 11.58 18.98
CA GLU A 47 -12.55 11.68 20.09
C GLU A 47 -12.91 10.30 20.63
N ILE A 48 -13.22 9.35 19.75
CA ILE A 48 -13.57 7.98 20.15
C ILE A 48 -12.37 7.29 20.84
N LEU A 49 -11.17 7.45 20.30
CA LEU A 49 -9.97 6.86 20.88
C LEU A 49 -9.64 7.46 22.24
N GLU A 50 -9.78 8.77 22.42
CA GLU A 50 -9.58 9.44 23.71
C GLU A 50 -10.57 8.94 24.75
N GLU A 51 -11.85 8.80 24.41
CA GLU A 51 -12.88 8.25 25.31
C GLU A 51 -12.54 6.83 25.78
N GLN A 52 -11.85 6.04 24.95
CA GLN A 52 -11.41 4.69 25.27
C GLN A 52 -10.03 4.63 25.92
N GLY A 53 -9.39 5.79 26.16
CA GLY A 53 -8.04 5.85 26.71
C GLY A 53 -6.95 5.36 25.74
N LEU A 54 -7.22 5.36 24.44
CA LEU A 54 -6.31 4.92 23.40
C LEU A 54 -5.73 6.10 22.62
N GLN A 55 -4.53 5.94 22.12
CA GLN A 55 -3.87 6.91 21.24
C GLN A 55 -3.44 6.21 19.95
N GLN A 56 -3.47 6.94 18.83
CA GLN A 56 -2.96 6.44 17.57
C GLN A 56 -1.44 6.22 17.60
N ALA A 57 -0.74 7.01 18.40
CA ALA A 57 0.71 6.90 18.56
C ALA A 57 1.10 5.51 19.07
N GLY A 58 1.96 4.83 18.32
CA GLY A 58 2.38 3.48 18.64
C GLY A 58 1.49 2.35 18.09
N CYS A 59 0.38 2.68 17.44
CA CYS A 59 -0.46 1.69 16.77
C CYS A 59 0.10 1.36 15.38
N THR A 60 1.10 0.50 15.33
CA THR A 60 1.82 0.14 14.09
C THR A 60 1.55 -1.29 13.61
N SER A 61 0.92 -2.12 14.42
CA SER A 61 0.60 -3.50 14.05
C SER A 61 -0.80 -3.63 13.43
N ALA A 62 -0.99 -4.66 12.63
CA ALA A 62 -2.30 -5.02 12.09
C ALA A 62 -3.32 -5.32 13.18
N GLU A 63 -2.89 -5.92 14.28
CA GLU A 63 -3.73 -6.23 15.44
C GLU A 63 -4.24 -4.96 16.11
N CYS A 64 -3.36 -3.99 16.35
CA CYS A 64 -3.73 -2.69 16.90
C CYS A 64 -4.70 -1.95 15.97
N ALA A 65 -4.44 -1.92 14.67
CA ALA A 65 -5.33 -1.32 13.68
C ALA A 65 -6.72 -1.96 13.68
N ALA A 66 -6.79 -3.28 13.79
CA ALA A 66 -8.07 -4.01 13.86
C ALA A 66 -8.86 -3.68 15.14
N GLU A 67 -8.19 -3.57 16.28
CA GLU A 67 -8.81 -3.17 17.54
C GLU A 67 -9.41 -1.75 17.46
N VAL A 68 -8.63 -0.81 16.92
CA VAL A 68 -9.11 0.56 16.69
C VAL A 68 -10.31 0.56 15.74
N GLY A 69 -10.22 -0.19 14.65
CA GLY A 69 -11.31 -0.32 13.69
C GLY A 69 -12.59 -0.88 14.28
N ALA A 70 -12.48 -1.86 15.16
CA ALA A 70 -13.63 -2.43 15.88
C ALA A 70 -14.29 -1.40 16.77
N LEU A 71 -13.52 -0.59 17.49
CA LEU A 71 -14.03 0.50 18.33
C LEU A 71 -14.74 1.58 17.50
N LEU A 72 -14.21 1.88 16.32
CA LEU A 72 -14.81 2.86 15.38
C LEU A 72 -16.04 2.31 14.65
N GLY A 73 -16.24 1.01 14.66
CA GLY A 73 -17.31 0.35 13.90
C GLY A 73 -17.12 0.39 12.39
N VAL A 74 -15.86 0.49 11.92
CA VAL A 74 -15.55 0.48 10.49
C VAL A 74 -15.24 -0.93 9.99
N GLN A 75 -15.42 -1.13 8.69
CA GLN A 75 -15.15 -2.42 8.05
C GLN A 75 -13.67 -2.61 7.75
N ASN A 76 -12.97 -1.55 7.38
CA ASN A 76 -11.56 -1.59 6.99
C ASN A 76 -10.75 -0.48 7.66
N MET A 77 -9.48 -0.79 7.89
CA MET A 77 -8.49 0.17 8.40
C MET A 77 -7.34 0.28 7.41
N VAL A 78 -6.79 1.49 7.29
CA VAL A 78 -5.58 1.75 6.52
C VAL A 78 -4.48 2.21 7.46
N SER A 79 -3.30 1.65 7.29
CA SER A 79 -2.08 2.07 7.99
C SER A 79 -0.87 1.95 7.05
N GLY A 80 0.23 2.52 7.44
CA GLY A 80 1.44 2.45 6.63
C GLY A 80 2.54 3.39 7.11
N SER A 81 3.47 3.67 6.20
CA SER A 81 4.61 4.56 6.45
C SER A 81 4.91 5.43 5.24
N PHE A 82 5.42 6.63 5.53
CA PHE A 82 6.09 7.50 4.56
C PHE A 82 7.56 7.56 4.94
N GLY A 83 8.42 7.26 3.98
CA GLY A 83 9.86 7.28 4.17
C GLY A 83 10.55 8.27 3.26
N LYS A 84 11.74 8.70 3.67
CA LYS A 84 12.65 9.49 2.85
C LYS A 84 14.08 9.06 3.12
N LEU A 85 14.80 8.74 2.05
CA LEU A 85 16.22 8.46 2.05
C LEU A 85 16.88 9.22 0.90
N GLY A 86 17.68 10.24 1.22
CA GLY A 86 18.21 11.16 0.21
C GLY A 86 17.09 11.88 -0.51
N ASN A 87 17.04 11.76 -1.83
CA ASN A 87 15.99 12.32 -2.69
C ASN A 87 14.88 11.31 -3.04
N THR A 88 14.87 10.16 -2.38
CA THR A 88 13.90 9.10 -2.64
C THR A 88 12.87 9.05 -1.53
N TYR A 89 11.59 9.16 -1.91
CA TYR A 89 10.46 8.97 -1.03
C TYR A 89 9.88 7.57 -1.22
N THR A 90 9.40 6.98 -0.14
CA THR A 90 8.68 5.71 -0.17
C THR A 90 7.30 5.88 0.47
N VAL A 91 6.31 5.20 -0.09
CA VAL A 91 4.96 5.11 0.46
C VAL A 91 4.62 3.64 0.54
N ASP A 92 4.38 3.16 1.75
CA ASP A 92 3.91 1.81 2.00
C ASP A 92 2.57 1.90 2.71
N ALA A 93 1.52 1.42 2.07
CA ALA A 93 0.16 1.50 2.57
C ALA A 93 -0.51 0.13 2.51
N LYS A 94 -1.27 -0.20 3.54
CA LYS A 94 -2.03 -1.45 3.64
C LYS A 94 -3.44 -1.17 4.12
N MET A 95 -4.40 -1.86 3.53
CA MET A 95 -5.78 -1.90 4.01
C MET A 95 -6.07 -3.27 4.62
N PHE A 96 -6.62 -3.28 5.82
CA PHE A 96 -6.97 -4.49 6.56
C PHE A 96 -8.48 -4.61 6.69
N SER A 97 -8.98 -5.82 6.65
CA SER A 97 -10.32 -6.13 7.12
C SER A 97 -10.33 -6.12 8.65
N VAL A 98 -11.21 -5.37 9.25
CA VAL A 98 -11.37 -5.33 10.72
C VAL A 98 -11.89 -6.67 11.25
N GLU A 99 -12.78 -7.31 10.51
CA GLU A 99 -13.38 -8.59 10.89
C GLU A 99 -12.33 -9.72 10.96
N THR A 100 -11.47 -9.81 9.96
CA THR A 100 -10.52 -10.93 9.82
C THR A 100 -9.10 -10.59 10.24
N GLY A 101 -8.75 -9.31 10.32
CA GLY A 101 -7.37 -8.85 10.52
C GLY A 101 -6.47 -9.04 9.29
N ALA A 102 -7.01 -9.58 8.20
CA ALA A 102 -6.24 -9.84 6.99
C ALA A 102 -6.00 -8.58 6.17
N THR A 103 -4.81 -8.46 5.59
CA THR A 103 -4.52 -7.44 4.57
C THR A 103 -5.28 -7.78 3.30
N ILE A 104 -6.17 -6.88 2.88
CA ILE A 104 -6.97 -7.07 1.68
C ILE A 104 -6.42 -6.33 0.47
N ARG A 105 -5.68 -5.24 0.69
CA ARG A 105 -4.97 -4.48 -0.36
C ARG A 105 -3.71 -3.88 0.21
N SER A 106 -2.71 -3.72 -0.65
CA SER A 106 -1.47 -3.02 -0.31
C SER A 106 -0.96 -2.25 -1.53
N SER A 107 -0.28 -1.16 -1.27
CA SER A 107 0.37 -0.36 -2.30
C SER A 107 1.71 0.11 -1.78
N SER A 108 2.78 -0.18 -2.52
CA SER A 108 4.14 0.27 -2.23
C SER A 108 4.65 1.04 -3.43
N LYS A 109 4.99 2.30 -3.22
CA LYS A 109 5.48 3.20 -4.27
C LYS A 109 6.76 3.89 -3.83
N THR A 110 7.60 4.18 -4.82
CA THR A 110 8.83 4.94 -4.65
C THR A 110 8.79 6.15 -5.58
N HIS A 111 9.16 7.31 -5.05
CA HIS A 111 9.27 8.53 -5.83
C HIS A 111 10.64 9.16 -5.62
N LYS A 112 11.33 9.43 -6.74
CA LYS A 112 12.62 10.10 -6.75
C LYS A 112 12.45 11.52 -7.26
N GLY A 113 12.87 12.50 -6.46
CA GLY A 113 12.84 13.90 -6.82
C GLY A 113 11.99 14.76 -5.86
N GLU A 114 11.33 15.77 -6.40
CA GLU A 114 10.59 16.78 -5.66
C GLU A 114 9.33 16.24 -4.98
N VAL A 115 8.96 16.85 -3.85
CA VAL A 115 7.77 16.47 -3.07
C VAL A 115 6.46 16.59 -3.86
N ASP A 116 6.40 17.46 -4.86
CA ASP A 116 5.21 17.60 -5.70
C ASP A 116 4.86 16.31 -6.45
N GLY A 117 5.88 15.58 -6.91
CA GLY A 117 5.68 14.26 -7.51
C GLY A 117 5.18 13.22 -6.52
N LEU A 118 5.55 13.34 -5.24
CA LEU A 118 5.04 12.47 -4.18
C LEU A 118 3.52 12.63 -4.00
N LEU A 119 3.00 13.85 -4.11
CA LEU A 119 1.55 14.09 -4.02
C LEU A 119 0.78 13.35 -5.11
N THR A 120 1.32 13.30 -6.32
CA THR A 120 0.74 12.51 -7.41
C THR A 120 0.78 11.01 -7.12
N ILE A 121 1.87 10.52 -6.55
CA ILE A 121 1.99 9.12 -6.09
C ILE A 121 0.94 8.79 -5.04
N ILE A 122 0.68 9.68 -4.09
CA ILE A 122 -0.35 9.50 -3.05
C ILE A 122 -1.75 9.40 -3.68
N GLU A 123 -2.06 10.19 -4.69
CA GLU A 123 -3.31 10.05 -5.45
C GLU A 123 -3.45 8.65 -6.06
N ILE A 124 -2.39 8.14 -6.67
CA ILE A 124 -2.37 6.78 -7.24
C ILE A 124 -2.59 5.72 -6.15
N VAL A 125 -1.90 5.85 -5.03
CA VAL A 125 -2.06 4.95 -3.87
C VAL A 125 -3.51 4.92 -3.39
N ALA A 126 -4.17 6.09 -3.34
CA ALA A 126 -5.57 6.18 -2.95
C ALA A 126 -6.48 5.34 -3.85
N TRP A 127 -6.32 5.43 -5.18
CA TRP A 127 -7.08 4.62 -6.14
C TRP A 127 -6.80 3.12 -5.95
N GLU A 128 -5.56 2.73 -5.77
CA GLU A 128 -5.18 1.33 -5.56
C GLU A 128 -5.77 0.76 -4.27
N LEU A 129 -5.74 1.53 -3.18
CA LEU A 129 -6.28 1.09 -1.89
C LEU A 129 -7.80 0.87 -1.93
N VAL A 130 -8.53 1.64 -2.72
CA VAL A 130 -9.97 1.42 -2.88
C VAL A 130 -10.31 0.36 -3.94
N GLY A 131 -9.29 -0.25 -4.55
CA GLY A 131 -9.45 -1.34 -5.51
C GLY A 131 -9.83 -0.89 -6.90
N LEU A 132 -9.56 0.35 -7.24
CA LEU A 132 -9.83 0.93 -8.55
C LEU A 132 -8.51 1.28 -9.25
N GLN A 133 -8.57 1.34 -10.57
CA GLN A 133 -7.44 1.79 -11.37
C GLN A 133 -7.38 3.31 -11.36
N ALA A 134 -6.19 3.86 -11.16
CA ALA A 134 -5.98 5.30 -11.26
C ALA A 134 -6.27 5.79 -12.67
N PRO A 135 -6.82 7.02 -12.84
CA PRO A 135 -7.03 7.60 -14.16
C PRO A 135 -5.75 7.67 -15.00
N ALA A 136 -5.88 7.45 -16.31
CA ALA A 136 -4.73 7.39 -17.22
C ALA A 136 -3.91 8.70 -17.26
N ASP A 137 -4.57 9.86 -17.12
CA ASP A 137 -3.91 11.16 -17.03
C ASP A 137 -3.05 11.30 -15.77
N LEU A 138 -3.50 10.70 -14.66
CA LEU A 138 -2.75 10.67 -13.40
C LEU A 138 -1.50 9.77 -13.53
N LEU A 139 -1.65 8.59 -14.12
CA LEU A 139 -0.53 7.67 -14.38
C LEU A 139 0.50 8.28 -15.34
N ALA A 140 0.07 9.07 -16.30
CA ALA A 140 0.95 9.75 -17.24
C ALA A 140 1.86 10.79 -16.56
N LYS A 141 1.41 11.43 -15.48
CA LYS A 141 2.18 12.44 -14.73
C LYS A 141 3.41 11.87 -14.04
N VAL A 142 3.41 10.59 -13.71
CA VAL A 142 4.56 9.92 -13.05
C VAL A 142 5.52 9.27 -14.04
N GLY A 143 5.40 9.56 -15.33
CA GLY A 143 6.32 9.09 -16.36
C GLY A 143 6.21 7.60 -16.69
N GLY A 144 5.27 6.91 -16.08
CA GLY A 144 4.96 5.54 -16.39
C GLY A 144 3.63 5.51 -17.15
N GLY A 145 3.65 5.31 -18.45
CA GLY A 145 2.44 4.97 -19.17
C GLY A 145 1.78 3.71 -18.58
N PRO A 146 0.61 3.27 -19.10
CA PRO A 146 -0.13 2.11 -18.59
C PRO A 146 0.66 0.80 -18.56
N ALA A 147 1.89 0.77 -19.11
CA ALA A 147 2.84 -0.33 -19.03
C ALA A 147 3.63 -0.37 -17.71
N ALA A 148 3.49 0.62 -16.84
CA ALA A 148 4.21 0.69 -15.57
C ALA A 148 3.50 -0.05 -14.42
N VAL A 149 2.41 -0.73 -14.66
CA VAL A 149 2.03 -1.87 -13.84
C VAL A 149 3.08 -2.93 -14.14
N ALA A 150 4.18 -2.89 -13.41
CA ALA A 150 5.14 -3.95 -13.44
C ALA A 150 4.49 -5.21 -12.87
N GLU A 151 3.80 -5.93 -13.73
CA GLU A 151 3.97 -7.36 -13.67
C GLU A 151 5.49 -7.55 -13.77
N VAL A 152 6.10 -7.96 -12.67
CA VAL A 152 7.45 -8.53 -12.74
C VAL A 152 7.39 -9.48 -13.94
N PRO A 153 8.10 -9.20 -15.04
CA PRO A 153 8.12 -10.15 -16.13
C PRO A 153 8.58 -11.43 -15.48
N LYS A 154 7.71 -12.43 -15.43
CA LYS A 154 8.15 -13.78 -15.20
C LYS A 154 9.18 -13.99 -16.30
N GLU A 155 10.45 -13.91 -15.95
CA GLU A 155 11.48 -14.29 -16.90
C GLU A 155 11.03 -15.59 -17.48
N PRO A 156 10.83 -15.67 -18.81
CA PRO A 156 10.54 -16.95 -19.42
C PRO A 156 11.69 -17.84 -18.98
N ARG A 157 11.39 -18.87 -18.22
CA ARG A 157 12.38 -19.88 -17.86
C ARG A 157 13.11 -20.21 -19.15
N LYS A 158 14.36 -19.81 -19.25
CA LYS A 158 15.15 -20.14 -20.42
C LYS A 158 14.97 -21.63 -20.64
N PRO A 159 14.46 -22.07 -21.80
CA PRO A 159 14.34 -23.49 -22.05
C PRO A 159 15.72 -24.08 -21.84
N MET A 160 15.80 -25.16 -21.07
CA MET A 160 17.06 -25.88 -20.88
C MET A 160 17.75 -26.05 -22.24
N SER A 161 19.00 -25.62 -22.35
CA SER A 161 19.74 -25.81 -23.59
C SER A 161 19.66 -27.28 -24.02
N LYS A 162 19.54 -27.52 -25.30
CA LYS A 162 19.49 -28.88 -25.85
C LYS A 162 20.62 -29.77 -25.34
N GLY A 163 21.78 -29.19 -25.00
CA GLY A 163 22.92 -29.89 -24.42
C GLY A 163 22.70 -30.40 -23.02
N MET A 164 21.97 -29.65 -22.20
CA MET A 164 21.66 -30.07 -20.82
C MET A 164 20.59 -31.16 -20.77
N LYS A 165 19.64 -31.17 -21.71
CA LYS A 165 18.69 -32.27 -21.87
C LYS A 165 19.38 -33.56 -22.30
N ARG A 166 20.37 -33.51 -23.16
CA ARG A 166 21.17 -34.69 -23.58
C ARG A 166 22.00 -35.26 -22.44
N LEU A 167 22.57 -34.43 -21.58
CA LEU A 167 23.32 -34.86 -20.40
C LEU A 167 22.44 -35.57 -19.37
N LEU A 168 21.25 -35.05 -19.12
CA LEU A 168 20.27 -35.68 -18.23
C LEU A 168 19.80 -37.05 -18.75
N TRP A 169 19.55 -37.18 -20.04
CA TRP A 169 19.17 -38.44 -20.66
C TRP A 169 20.31 -39.45 -20.66
N ALA A 170 21.56 -39.02 -20.92
CA ALA A 170 22.72 -39.87 -20.83
C ALA A 170 22.99 -40.39 -19.42
N THR A 171 22.75 -39.60 -18.41
CA THR A 171 22.88 -40.01 -16.99
C THR A 171 21.82 -41.03 -16.59
N ILE A 172 20.60 -40.88 -17.09
CA ILE A 172 19.50 -41.81 -16.86
C ILE A 172 19.75 -43.16 -17.55
N LEU A 173 20.27 -43.12 -18.79
CA LEU A 173 20.60 -44.35 -19.54
C LEU A 173 21.81 -45.10 -18.97
N LEU A 174 22.79 -44.39 -18.39
CA LEU A 174 23.97 -45.01 -17.77
C LEU A 174 23.70 -45.44 -16.30
N GLY A 175 22.74 -44.86 -15.64
CA GLY A 175 22.34 -45.22 -14.27
C GLY A 175 21.32 -46.34 -14.18
N GLY A 176 20.85 -46.88 -15.30
CA GLY A 176 19.83 -47.94 -15.40
C GLY A 176 20.42 -49.35 -15.63
N GLY A 177 21.72 -49.51 -15.43
CA GLY A 177 22.39 -50.77 -15.61
C GLY A 177 22.53 -51.60 -14.36
#